data_1640d8a725c25a1652c0c6855b99947b
#
_entry.id   1640d8a725c25a1652c0c6855b99947b
#
_cell.length_a   1.000
_cell.length_b   1.000
_cell.length_c   1.000
_cell.angle_alpha   90.00
_cell.angle_beta   90.00
_cell.angle_gamma   90.00
#
_symmetry.space_group_name_H-M   'P 1'
#
loop_
_entity.id
_entity.type
_entity.pdbx_description
1 polymer ?
#
loop_
_entity_poly.entity_id
_entity_poly.type
_entity_poly.pdbx_seq_one_letter_code
_entity_poly.pdbx_strand_id
1 'polypeptide(L)'
;MTSEPIIPMNYIDTHTHIYSEEFDDDRTEVVERALKAGAQHLLLPNIDEASIQPMLALCEAYPDLCRPMMGLHPTELPADPWPLLNKMEGLLTAPNAPYIAVGEVGIDLYWDDSRRDEQICVFKHQAEWALRFGLPLMVHSRAAHRELVDTLLPFKDDITGIFHCFGGSDEEAHELLQTFPGFVLGIGGVVTFKKSKLPAVLRAIVPLERIVVETDAPYLTPTPYRGTRNEPSYVPLVIAKLAEVYERPIEEVEEILLQNTHRIFQYI
;
A
#
# COMPACT_ATOMS: atom_id res chain seq x y z
N MET A 1 26.83 -13.88 7.30
CA MET A 1 26.84 -12.57 7.99
C MET A 1 25.70 -12.60 8.96
N THR A 2 25.95 -12.51 10.25
CA THR A 2 24.89 -12.43 11.27
C THR A 2 24.26 -11.05 11.10
N SER A 3 23.04 -11.00 10.58
CA SER A 3 22.26 -9.77 10.55
C SER A 3 22.04 -9.30 12.00
N GLU A 4 22.23 -8.04 12.25
CA GLU A 4 21.85 -7.47 13.55
C GLU A 4 20.36 -7.72 13.80
N PRO A 5 19.95 -7.96 15.06
CA PRO A 5 18.55 -8.17 15.36
C PRO A 5 17.73 -6.92 14.99
N ILE A 6 16.57 -7.12 14.36
CA ILE A 6 15.62 -6.04 14.09
C ILE A 6 15.13 -5.51 15.44
N ILE A 7 15.30 -4.21 15.67
CA ILE A 7 14.78 -3.54 16.87
C ILE A 7 13.26 -3.38 16.68
N PRO A 8 12.44 -3.85 17.63
CA PRO A 8 10.99 -3.69 17.54
C PRO A 8 10.59 -2.20 17.55
N MET A 9 9.64 -1.83 16.69
CA MET A 9 9.09 -0.48 16.55
C MET A 9 7.57 -0.60 16.40
N ASN A 10 6.81 0.40 16.85
CA ASN A 10 5.37 0.40 16.56
C ASN A 10 5.15 0.84 15.12
N TYR A 11 4.42 0.06 14.36
CA TYR A 11 4.12 0.39 12.97
C TYR A 11 2.81 -0.22 12.50
N ILE A 12 2.30 0.33 11.41
CA ILE A 12 1.24 -0.25 10.59
C ILE A 12 1.86 -0.52 9.23
N ASP A 13 1.82 -1.77 8.76
CA ASP A 13 2.17 -2.12 7.39
C ASP A 13 0.96 -1.80 6.51
N THR A 14 1.03 -0.70 5.77
CA THR A 14 -0.14 -0.21 5.02
C THR A 14 -0.43 -0.99 3.75
N HIS A 15 0.46 -1.91 3.32
CA HIS A 15 0.27 -2.70 2.12
C HIS A 15 1.06 -4.01 2.17
N THR A 16 0.37 -5.14 2.31
CA THR A 16 1.01 -6.45 2.34
C THR A 16 0.07 -7.56 1.86
N HIS A 17 0.61 -8.54 1.10
CA HIS A 17 -0.14 -9.67 0.55
C HIS A 17 0.20 -10.98 1.26
N ILE A 18 0.34 -10.97 2.59
CA ILE A 18 0.70 -12.19 3.36
C ILE A 18 -0.38 -13.29 3.33
N TYR A 19 -1.54 -13.03 2.70
CA TYR A 19 -2.56 -14.03 2.42
C TYR A 19 -2.25 -14.88 1.17
N SER A 20 -1.26 -14.48 0.35
CA SER A 20 -0.91 -15.14 -0.91
C SER A 20 -0.20 -16.48 -0.69
N GLU A 21 -0.15 -17.32 -1.74
CA GLU A 21 0.37 -18.70 -1.70
C GLU A 21 1.85 -18.78 -1.30
N GLU A 22 2.63 -17.72 -1.53
CA GLU A 22 4.03 -17.66 -1.14
C GLU A 22 4.25 -17.77 0.38
N PHE A 23 3.18 -17.60 1.16
CA PHE A 23 3.21 -17.69 2.63
C PHE A 23 2.52 -18.93 3.18
N ASP A 24 2.01 -19.84 2.36
CA ASP A 24 1.22 -20.99 2.83
C ASP A 24 1.97 -21.88 3.82
N ASP A 25 3.27 -22.04 3.63
CA ASP A 25 4.09 -22.91 4.46
C ASP A 25 4.40 -22.34 5.85
N ASP A 26 4.40 -20.99 6.03
CA ASP A 26 4.86 -20.35 7.28
C ASP A 26 4.10 -19.04 7.63
N ARG A 27 2.89 -18.87 7.13
CA ARG A 27 2.07 -17.65 7.35
C ARG A 27 1.90 -17.29 8.81
N THR A 28 1.66 -18.28 9.65
CA THR A 28 1.50 -18.09 11.11
C THR A 28 2.78 -17.53 11.72
N GLU A 29 3.92 -18.09 11.38
CA GLU A 29 5.23 -17.63 11.83
C GLU A 29 5.57 -16.23 11.32
N VAL A 30 5.15 -15.89 10.10
CA VAL A 30 5.27 -14.52 9.54
C VAL A 30 4.48 -13.52 10.39
N VAL A 31 3.23 -13.85 10.74
CA VAL A 31 2.40 -13.01 11.61
C VAL A 31 3.03 -12.88 13.01
N GLU A 32 3.54 -13.96 13.58
CA GLU A 32 4.23 -13.90 14.87
C GLU A 32 5.49 -13.03 14.83
N ARG A 33 6.26 -13.09 13.73
CA ARG A 33 7.43 -12.23 13.56
C ARG A 33 7.04 -10.77 13.43
N ALA A 34 5.95 -10.46 12.69
CA ALA A 34 5.40 -9.11 12.57
C ALA A 34 5.00 -8.53 13.92
N LEU A 35 4.25 -9.30 14.73
CA LEU A 35 3.87 -8.92 16.09
C LEU A 35 5.09 -8.69 17.00
N LYS A 36 6.10 -9.56 16.95
CA LYS A 36 7.35 -9.39 17.71
C LYS A 36 8.14 -8.16 17.25
N ALA A 37 8.04 -7.79 15.97
CA ALA A 37 8.65 -6.58 15.43
C ALA A 37 7.86 -5.30 15.76
N GLY A 38 6.65 -5.42 16.33
CA GLY A 38 5.82 -4.34 16.81
C GLY A 38 4.71 -3.89 15.86
N ALA A 39 4.28 -4.76 14.93
CA ALA A 39 3.14 -4.48 14.05
C ALA A 39 1.86 -4.28 14.88
N GLN A 40 1.19 -3.16 14.67
CA GLN A 40 -0.12 -2.85 15.23
C GLN A 40 -1.23 -3.31 14.28
N HIS A 41 -1.07 -3.06 12.98
CA HIS A 41 -1.97 -3.54 11.94
C HIS A 41 -1.22 -3.93 10.68
N LEU A 42 -1.82 -4.87 9.93
CA LEU A 42 -1.41 -5.31 8.59
C LEU A 42 -2.59 -5.07 7.66
N LEU A 43 -2.43 -4.14 6.71
CA LEU A 43 -3.49 -3.77 5.79
C LEU A 43 -3.36 -4.60 4.51
N LEU A 44 -4.42 -5.33 4.18
CA LEU A 44 -4.42 -6.37 3.16
C LEU A 44 -5.24 -5.92 1.94
N PRO A 45 -4.62 -5.40 0.88
CA PRO A 45 -5.34 -5.07 -0.34
C PRO A 45 -5.69 -6.33 -1.15
N ASN A 46 -6.91 -6.35 -1.71
CA ASN A 46 -7.33 -7.39 -2.64
C ASN A 46 -6.72 -7.16 -4.03
N ILE A 47 -6.42 -8.21 -4.77
CA ILE A 47 -5.84 -8.16 -6.12
C ILE A 47 -6.87 -8.55 -7.17
N ASP A 48 -7.52 -9.69 -6.99
CA ASP A 48 -8.43 -10.31 -7.95
C ASP A 48 -9.59 -11.06 -7.26
N GLU A 49 -10.35 -11.85 -8.00
CA GLU A 49 -11.41 -12.69 -7.45
C GLU A 49 -10.88 -13.80 -6.54
N ALA A 50 -9.73 -14.39 -6.89
CA ALA A 50 -9.18 -15.55 -6.18
C ALA A 50 -8.61 -15.14 -4.80
N SER A 51 -8.10 -13.94 -4.69
CA SER A 51 -7.50 -13.39 -3.45
C SER A 51 -8.53 -12.97 -2.39
N ILE A 52 -9.81 -12.80 -2.74
CA ILE A 52 -10.85 -12.35 -1.79
C ILE A 52 -10.96 -13.30 -0.59
N GLN A 53 -11.10 -14.60 -0.83
CA GLN A 53 -11.33 -15.55 0.26
C GLN A 53 -10.10 -15.78 1.15
N PRO A 54 -8.89 -15.99 0.62
CA PRO A 54 -7.67 -16.07 1.43
C PRO A 54 -7.45 -14.84 2.31
N MET A 55 -7.66 -13.64 1.76
CA MET A 55 -7.53 -12.37 2.48
C MET A 55 -8.54 -12.29 3.64
N LEU A 56 -9.82 -12.57 3.39
CA LEU A 56 -10.87 -12.53 4.41
C LEU A 56 -10.64 -13.59 5.51
N ALA A 57 -10.22 -14.80 5.13
CA ALA A 57 -9.89 -15.85 6.09
C ALA A 57 -8.75 -15.45 7.03
N LEU A 58 -7.73 -14.75 6.51
CA LEU A 58 -6.65 -14.23 7.34
C LEU A 58 -7.14 -13.12 8.29
N CYS A 59 -8.02 -12.23 7.82
CA CYS A 59 -8.63 -11.22 8.68
C CYS A 59 -9.53 -11.82 9.77
N GLU A 60 -10.24 -12.91 9.47
CA GLU A 60 -11.03 -13.65 10.46
C GLU A 60 -10.14 -14.34 11.52
N ALA A 61 -8.99 -14.88 11.09
CA ALA A 61 -8.03 -15.52 12.00
C ALA A 61 -7.31 -14.51 12.91
N TYR A 62 -7.10 -13.28 12.44
CA TYR A 62 -6.40 -12.21 13.17
C TYR A 62 -7.18 -10.88 13.15
N PRO A 63 -8.38 -10.83 13.76
CA PRO A 63 -9.32 -9.71 13.62
C PRO A 63 -8.83 -8.41 14.25
N ASP A 64 -7.91 -8.45 15.20
CA ASP A 64 -7.33 -7.26 15.83
C ASP A 64 -6.11 -6.73 15.05
N LEU A 65 -5.52 -7.54 14.15
CA LEU A 65 -4.29 -7.22 13.44
C LEU A 65 -4.54 -6.91 11.96
N CYS A 66 -5.28 -7.78 11.26
CA CYS A 66 -5.46 -7.71 9.80
C CYS A 66 -6.69 -6.91 9.41
N ARG A 67 -6.54 -6.05 8.39
CA ARG A 67 -7.64 -5.22 7.87
C ARG A 67 -7.72 -5.36 6.34
N PRO A 68 -8.86 -5.77 5.79
CA PRO A 68 -8.99 -6.00 4.35
C PRO A 68 -9.33 -4.71 3.60
N MET A 69 -8.88 -4.64 2.36
CA MET A 69 -9.35 -3.66 1.37
C MET A 69 -9.98 -4.40 0.20
N MET A 70 -10.86 -3.76 -0.57
CA MET A 70 -11.51 -4.37 -1.73
C MET A 70 -11.19 -3.59 -2.99
N GLY A 71 -10.60 -4.26 -3.98
CA GLY A 71 -10.29 -3.69 -5.28
C GLY A 71 -9.93 -4.76 -6.31
N LEU A 72 -9.88 -4.35 -7.58
CA LEU A 72 -9.39 -5.14 -8.70
C LEU A 72 -8.13 -4.48 -9.24
N HIS A 73 -7.02 -5.19 -9.12
CA HIS A 73 -5.70 -4.72 -9.56
C HIS A 73 -5.64 -4.59 -11.10
N PRO A 74 -4.97 -3.58 -11.65
CA PRO A 74 -4.94 -3.32 -13.09
C PRO A 74 -4.35 -4.45 -13.94
N THR A 75 -3.45 -5.28 -13.40
CA THR A 75 -2.87 -6.42 -14.13
C THR A 75 -3.79 -7.65 -14.15
N GLU A 76 -4.80 -7.70 -13.30
CA GLU A 76 -5.66 -8.88 -13.10
C GLU A 76 -7.06 -8.71 -13.71
N LEU A 77 -7.21 -7.77 -14.65
CA LEU A 77 -8.48 -7.55 -15.34
C LEU A 77 -8.88 -8.79 -16.14
N PRO A 78 -10.03 -9.44 -15.88
CA PRO A 78 -10.56 -10.48 -16.76
C PRO A 78 -10.94 -9.90 -18.14
N ALA A 79 -11.30 -10.76 -19.09
CA ALA A 79 -11.69 -10.32 -20.44
C ALA A 79 -12.89 -9.34 -20.43
N ASP A 80 -13.79 -9.52 -19.47
CA ASP A 80 -14.87 -8.57 -19.13
C ASP A 80 -14.80 -8.32 -17.61
N PRO A 81 -14.33 -7.15 -17.15
CA PRO A 81 -14.18 -6.86 -15.73
C PRO A 81 -15.49 -6.50 -15.01
N TRP A 82 -16.52 -6.11 -15.74
CA TRP A 82 -17.73 -5.52 -15.15
C TRP A 82 -18.52 -6.48 -14.26
N PRO A 83 -18.71 -7.77 -14.58
CA PRO A 83 -19.36 -8.71 -13.66
C PRO A 83 -18.60 -8.85 -12.34
N LEU A 84 -17.27 -8.87 -12.37
CA LEU A 84 -16.43 -8.96 -11.18
C LEU A 84 -16.50 -7.67 -10.36
N LEU A 85 -16.44 -6.52 -11.00
CA LEU A 85 -16.59 -5.22 -10.33
C LEU A 85 -17.95 -5.12 -9.62
N ASN A 86 -19.04 -5.53 -10.28
CA ASN A 86 -20.37 -5.55 -9.64
C ASN A 86 -20.42 -6.48 -8.40
N LYS A 87 -19.73 -7.63 -8.45
CA LYS A 87 -19.59 -8.52 -7.30
C LYS A 87 -18.82 -7.87 -6.16
N MET A 88 -17.67 -7.25 -6.46
CA MET A 88 -16.84 -6.55 -5.47
C MET A 88 -17.57 -5.37 -4.83
N GLU A 89 -18.31 -4.59 -5.61
CA GLU A 89 -19.16 -3.53 -5.11
C GLU A 89 -20.24 -4.03 -4.18
N GLY A 90 -20.86 -5.18 -4.53
CA GLY A 90 -21.81 -5.86 -3.65
C GLY A 90 -21.21 -6.27 -2.31
N LEU A 91 -19.94 -6.68 -2.28
CA LEU A 91 -19.20 -6.99 -1.06
C LEU A 91 -18.90 -5.74 -0.22
N LEU A 92 -18.52 -4.63 -0.87
CA LEU A 92 -18.30 -3.33 -0.19
C LEU A 92 -19.57 -2.77 0.45
N THR A 93 -20.74 -3.04 -0.14
CA THR A 93 -22.04 -2.54 0.33
C THR A 93 -22.78 -3.51 1.25
N ALA A 94 -22.25 -4.69 1.50
CA ALA A 94 -22.85 -5.68 2.38
C ALA A 94 -22.97 -5.13 3.82
N PRO A 95 -24.02 -5.50 4.57
CA PRO A 95 -24.12 -5.13 5.98
C PRO A 95 -22.88 -5.58 6.77
N ASN A 96 -22.27 -4.69 7.53
CA ASN A 96 -21.04 -4.92 8.29
C ASN A 96 -19.83 -5.34 7.43
N ALA A 97 -19.75 -4.84 6.20
CA ALA A 97 -18.58 -5.06 5.35
C ALA A 97 -17.30 -4.62 6.08
N PRO A 98 -16.25 -5.46 6.14
CA PRO A 98 -15.07 -5.20 6.97
C PRO A 98 -14.03 -4.29 6.30
N TYR A 99 -14.27 -3.86 5.07
CA TYR A 99 -13.25 -3.20 4.25
C TYR A 99 -12.97 -1.77 4.71
N ILE A 100 -11.69 -1.45 4.86
CA ILE A 100 -11.23 -0.15 5.34
C ILE A 100 -10.82 0.80 4.20
N ALA A 101 -10.70 0.31 2.98
CA ALA A 101 -10.31 1.08 1.79
C ALA A 101 -10.80 0.40 0.51
N VAL A 102 -10.76 1.14 -0.58
CA VAL A 102 -10.82 0.60 -1.95
C VAL A 102 -9.39 0.38 -2.45
N GLY A 103 -9.01 -0.87 -2.64
CA GLY A 103 -7.64 -1.23 -3.03
C GLY A 103 -7.38 -2.76 -3.08
N GLU A 104 -6.41 -3.15 -3.86
CA GLU A 104 -5.48 -2.35 -4.66
C GLU A 104 -6.10 -2.02 -6.02
N VAL A 105 -5.99 -0.76 -6.43
CA VAL A 105 -6.59 -0.25 -7.68
C VAL A 105 -5.60 0.69 -8.37
N GLY A 106 -5.76 0.91 -9.66
CA GLY A 106 -4.87 1.85 -10.34
C GLY A 106 -4.61 1.50 -11.80
N ILE A 107 -3.39 1.82 -12.28
CA ILE A 107 -2.98 1.64 -13.66
C ILE A 107 -1.54 1.10 -13.72
N ASP A 108 -1.32 0.02 -14.46
CA ASP A 108 -0.01 -0.56 -14.76
C ASP A 108 0.17 -0.71 -16.28
N LEU A 109 1.05 0.09 -16.86
CA LEU A 109 1.37 0.05 -18.29
C LEU A 109 2.78 -0.50 -18.56
N TYR A 110 3.41 -1.07 -17.53
CA TYR A 110 4.76 -1.61 -17.66
C TYR A 110 4.80 -2.97 -18.37
N TRP A 111 3.84 -3.85 -18.04
CA TRP A 111 3.80 -5.20 -18.58
C TRP A 111 3.01 -5.28 -19.88
N ASP A 112 1.87 -4.58 -19.94
CA ASP A 112 0.98 -4.58 -21.09
C ASP A 112 0.19 -3.26 -21.13
N ASP A 113 0.39 -2.47 -22.17
CA ASP A 113 -0.34 -1.21 -22.41
C ASP A 113 -1.53 -1.37 -23.37
N SER A 114 -1.75 -2.57 -23.91
CA SER A 114 -2.84 -2.85 -24.85
C SER A 114 -4.24 -2.64 -24.25
N ARG A 115 -4.37 -2.75 -22.92
CA ARG A 115 -5.62 -2.54 -22.17
C ARG A 115 -5.65 -1.20 -21.40
N ARG A 116 -4.83 -0.22 -21.81
CA ARG A 116 -4.70 1.08 -21.15
C ARG A 116 -6.04 1.77 -20.88
N ASP A 117 -6.87 1.92 -21.91
CA ASP A 117 -8.15 2.64 -21.78
C ASP A 117 -9.14 1.89 -20.88
N GLU A 118 -9.10 0.58 -20.86
CA GLU A 118 -9.91 -0.25 -19.97
C GLU A 118 -9.43 -0.15 -18.52
N GLN A 119 -8.11 -0.18 -18.27
CA GLN A 119 -7.56 0.05 -16.93
C GLN A 119 -7.98 1.42 -16.40
N ILE A 120 -7.93 2.47 -17.22
CA ILE A 120 -8.40 3.82 -16.87
C ILE A 120 -9.88 3.81 -16.49
N CYS A 121 -10.75 3.16 -17.31
CA CYS A 121 -12.18 3.06 -17.02
C CYS A 121 -12.46 2.31 -15.71
N VAL A 122 -11.80 1.18 -15.49
CA VAL A 122 -11.94 0.35 -14.27
C VAL A 122 -11.44 1.12 -13.06
N PHE A 123 -10.28 1.78 -13.15
CA PHE A 123 -9.75 2.58 -12.05
C PHE A 123 -10.67 3.74 -11.67
N LYS A 124 -11.16 4.49 -12.66
CA LYS A 124 -12.12 5.57 -12.44
C LYS A 124 -13.37 5.08 -11.72
N HIS A 125 -13.92 3.95 -12.15
CA HIS A 125 -15.10 3.34 -11.51
C HIS A 125 -14.85 2.99 -10.05
N GLN A 126 -13.67 2.46 -9.73
CA GLN A 126 -13.28 2.14 -8.36
C GLN A 126 -12.99 3.41 -7.53
N ALA A 127 -12.48 4.49 -8.14
CA ALA A 127 -12.38 5.79 -7.47
C ALA A 127 -13.76 6.38 -7.13
N GLU A 128 -14.78 6.15 -7.98
CA GLU A 128 -16.17 6.50 -7.68
C GLU A 128 -16.73 5.70 -6.48
N TRP A 129 -16.29 4.44 -6.27
CA TRP A 129 -16.63 3.71 -5.03
C TRP A 129 -16.03 4.37 -3.79
N ALA A 130 -14.74 4.74 -3.85
CA ALA A 130 -14.07 5.41 -2.73
C ALA A 130 -14.83 6.68 -2.31
N LEU A 131 -15.18 7.51 -3.28
CA LEU A 131 -15.99 8.71 -3.04
C LEU A 131 -17.36 8.37 -2.41
N ARG A 132 -18.09 7.43 -3.02
CA ARG A 132 -19.47 7.08 -2.62
C ARG A 132 -19.56 6.45 -1.23
N PHE A 133 -18.54 5.65 -0.87
CA PHE A 133 -18.53 4.92 0.40
C PHE A 133 -17.72 5.64 1.49
N GLY A 134 -17.07 6.76 1.16
CA GLY A 134 -16.22 7.50 2.09
C GLY A 134 -14.97 6.71 2.53
N LEU A 135 -14.45 5.87 1.63
CA LEU A 135 -13.27 5.04 1.86
C LEU A 135 -12.03 5.64 1.19
N PRO A 136 -10.84 5.53 1.80
CA PRO A 136 -9.60 5.92 1.12
C PRO A 136 -9.27 4.95 -0.03
N LEU A 137 -8.42 5.42 -0.97
CA LEU A 137 -7.86 4.61 -2.04
C LEU A 137 -6.47 4.07 -1.67
N MET A 138 -6.21 2.81 -2.02
CA MET A 138 -4.87 2.23 -2.10
C MET A 138 -4.49 2.11 -3.57
N VAL A 139 -3.59 2.99 -4.05
CA VAL A 139 -3.39 3.23 -5.48
C VAL A 139 -2.07 2.69 -5.97
N HIS A 140 -2.16 1.74 -6.92
CA HIS A 140 -1.06 1.23 -7.71
C HIS A 140 -0.81 2.12 -8.94
N SER A 141 0.46 2.42 -9.22
CA SER A 141 0.85 3.10 -10.45
C SER A 141 2.22 2.64 -10.93
N ARG A 142 2.27 2.13 -12.17
CA ARG A 142 3.53 1.74 -12.79
C ARG A 142 3.56 2.10 -14.26
N ALA A 143 4.55 2.93 -14.65
CA ALA A 143 4.66 3.49 -16.00
C ALA A 143 3.38 4.21 -16.48
N ALA A 144 2.58 4.79 -15.57
CA ALA A 144 1.25 5.34 -15.82
C ALA A 144 0.96 6.64 -15.08
N HIS A 145 2.00 7.41 -14.75
CA HIS A 145 1.87 8.61 -13.92
C HIS A 145 0.84 9.62 -14.50
N ARG A 146 0.90 9.88 -15.80
CA ARG A 146 -0.01 10.83 -16.44
C ARG A 146 -1.46 10.35 -16.43
N GLU A 147 -1.68 9.08 -16.78
CA GLU A 147 -2.99 8.44 -16.75
C GLU A 147 -3.59 8.46 -15.33
N LEU A 148 -2.76 8.19 -14.33
CA LEU A 148 -3.14 8.24 -12.92
C LEU A 148 -3.63 9.64 -12.54
N VAL A 149 -2.81 10.68 -12.80
CA VAL A 149 -3.14 12.07 -12.46
C VAL A 149 -4.43 12.50 -13.17
N ASP A 150 -4.52 12.29 -14.49
CA ASP A 150 -5.69 12.68 -15.27
C ASP A 150 -6.97 11.97 -14.81
N THR A 151 -6.88 10.69 -14.41
CA THR A 151 -8.03 9.91 -13.94
C THR A 151 -8.52 10.38 -12.57
N LEU A 152 -7.61 10.69 -11.65
CA LEU A 152 -7.96 11.11 -10.29
C LEU A 152 -8.27 12.60 -10.17
N LEU A 153 -7.86 13.43 -11.12
CA LEU A 153 -8.03 14.89 -11.05
C LEU A 153 -9.47 15.34 -10.75
N PRO A 154 -10.53 14.70 -11.28
CA PRO A 154 -11.92 15.07 -10.95
C PRO A 154 -12.30 14.83 -9.49
N PHE A 155 -11.55 14.02 -8.75
CA PHE A 155 -11.83 13.60 -7.36
C PHE A 155 -10.88 14.22 -6.34
N LYS A 156 -9.94 15.05 -6.76
CA LYS A 156 -8.77 15.49 -5.99
C LYS A 156 -9.06 16.10 -4.62
N ASP A 157 -10.22 16.75 -4.47
CA ASP A 157 -10.61 17.47 -3.25
C ASP A 157 -11.53 16.64 -2.35
N ASP A 158 -12.07 15.50 -2.86
CA ASP A 158 -13.14 14.74 -2.23
C ASP A 158 -12.71 13.36 -1.72
N ILE A 159 -11.57 12.84 -2.20
CA ILE A 159 -11.04 11.53 -1.80
C ILE A 159 -9.68 11.64 -1.14
N THR A 160 -9.37 10.65 -0.30
CA THR A 160 -8.07 10.48 0.34
C THR A 160 -7.46 9.15 -0.09
N GLY A 161 -6.17 8.96 0.15
CA GLY A 161 -5.56 7.67 -0.16
C GLY A 161 -4.05 7.61 -0.03
N ILE A 162 -3.52 6.52 -0.52
CA ILE A 162 -2.09 6.24 -0.56
C ILE A 162 -1.69 5.92 -1.99
N PHE A 163 -0.70 6.63 -2.52
CA PHE A 163 0.05 6.17 -3.69
C PHE A 163 1.09 5.18 -3.18
N HIS A 164 0.72 3.87 -3.24
CA HIS A 164 1.56 2.83 -2.69
C HIS A 164 2.83 2.61 -3.53
N CYS A 165 3.85 2.06 -2.91
CA CYS A 165 5.13 1.69 -3.53
C CYS A 165 5.77 2.84 -4.34
N PHE A 166 5.65 4.09 -3.83
CA PHE A 166 6.17 5.24 -4.55
C PHE A 166 7.70 5.12 -4.77
N GLY A 167 8.11 5.22 -6.02
CA GLY A 167 9.51 5.17 -6.44
C GLY A 167 9.82 6.16 -7.58
N GLY A 168 8.97 7.17 -7.74
CA GLY A 168 9.03 8.16 -8.81
C GLY A 168 10.11 9.22 -8.64
N SER A 169 10.09 10.21 -9.55
CA SER A 169 11.01 11.35 -9.57
C SER A 169 10.57 12.48 -8.63
N ASP A 170 11.43 13.51 -8.51
CA ASP A 170 11.14 14.75 -7.77
C ASP A 170 9.88 15.44 -8.33
N GLU A 171 9.77 15.49 -9.66
CA GLU A 171 8.65 16.11 -10.36
C GLU A 171 7.34 15.35 -10.09
N GLU A 172 7.37 14.02 -10.17
CA GLU A 172 6.21 13.18 -9.89
C GLU A 172 5.76 13.29 -8.43
N ALA A 173 6.69 13.27 -7.47
CA ALA A 173 6.39 13.47 -6.05
C ALA A 173 5.74 14.85 -5.82
N HIS A 174 6.31 15.89 -6.42
CA HIS A 174 5.80 17.25 -6.29
C HIS A 174 4.38 17.37 -6.89
N GLU A 175 4.16 16.87 -8.13
CA GLU A 175 2.86 16.91 -8.78
C GLU A 175 1.79 16.17 -7.98
N LEU A 176 2.06 14.94 -7.52
CA LEU A 176 1.11 14.16 -6.72
C LEU A 176 0.73 14.86 -5.43
N LEU A 177 1.71 15.35 -4.66
CA LEU A 177 1.45 15.95 -3.36
C LEU A 177 0.79 17.32 -3.44
N GLN A 178 1.02 18.08 -4.52
CA GLN A 178 0.37 19.37 -4.77
C GLN A 178 -1.05 19.20 -5.31
N THR A 179 -1.26 18.22 -6.21
CA THR A 179 -2.56 18.00 -6.86
C THR A 179 -3.54 17.30 -5.93
N PHE A 180 -3.05 16.38 -5.08
CA PHE A 180 -3.88 15.53 -4.22
C PHE A 180 -3.54 15.75 -2.73
N PRO A 181 -4.07 16.81 -2.11
CA PRO A 181 -3.75 17.14 -0.71
C PRO A 181 -4.20 16.07 0.28
N GLY A 182 -5.22 15.27 -0.06
CA GLY A 182 -5.73 14.16 0.74
C GLY A 182 -4.89 12.87 0.68
N PHE A 183 -3.84 12.83 -0.16
CA PHE A 183 -3.04 11.61 -0.35
C PHE A 183 -1.68 11.67 0.33
N VAL A 184 -1.12 10.50 0.61
CA VAL A 184 0.24 10.30 1.11
C VAL A 184 0.97 9.29 0.22
N LEU A 185 2.29 9.19 0.38
CA LEU A 185 3.14 8.23 -0.36
C LEU A 185 3.44 7.02 0.52
N GLY A 186 3.19 5.82 0.00
CA GLY A 186 3.61 4.56 0.60
C GLY A 186 5.07 4.28 0.29
N ILE A 187 5.88 4.12 1.34
CA ILE A 187 7.33 3.92 1.22
C ILE A 187 7.70 2.55 1.77
N GLY A 188 8.19 1.69 0.88
CA GLY A 188 8.63 0.33 1.20
C GLY A 188 10.13 0.13 1.10
N GLY A 189 10.54 -1.16 0.98
CA GLY A 189 11.93 -1.60 0.99
C GLY A 189 12.88 -0.90 0.01
N VAL A 190 12.35 -0.34 -1.09
CA VAL A 190 13.12 0.37 -2.14
C VAL A 190 13.96 1.52 -1.59
N VAL A 191 13.51 2.18 -0.51
CA VAL A 191 14.27 3.28 0.13
C VAL A 191 15.62 2.81 0.67
N THR A 192 15.77 1.53 0.96
CA THR A 192 17.01 0.93 1.50
C THR A 192 18.00 0.48 0.43
N PHE A 193 17.60 0.49 -0.86
CA PHE A 193 18.44 -0.07 -1.92
C PHE A 193 19.62 0.84 -2.25
N LYS A 194 20.81 0.26 -2.34
CA LYS A 194 22.08 0.98 -2.55
C LYS A 194 22.07 1.94 -3.75
N LYS A 195 21.33 1.61 -4.81
CA LYS A 195 21.24 2.41 -6.05
C LYS A 195 19.94 3.20 -6.16
N SER A 196 19.08 3.18 -5.15
CA SER A 196 17.83 3.92 -5.17
C SER A 196 18.10 5.43 -5.09
N LYS A 197 17.38 6.17 -5.91
CA LYS A 197 17.34 7.64 -5.84
C LYS A 197 16.29 8.14 -4.85
N LEU A 198 15.40 7.25 -4.41
CA LEU A 198 14.26 7.57 -3.55
C LEU A 198 14.67 8.33 -2.27
N PRO A 199 15.74 7.98 -1.54
CA PRO A 199 16.18 8.75 -0.38
C PRO A 199 16.43 10.23 -0.66
N ALA A 200 17.01 10.56 -1.83
CA ALA A 200 17.26 11.95 -2.21
C ALA A 200 15.97 12.69 -2.57
N VAL A 201 15.04 12.04 -3.30
CA VAL A 201 13.70 12.57 -3.62
C VAL A 201 12.93 12.88 -2.34
N LEU A 202 12.87 11.94 -1.39
CA LEU A 202 12.16 12.10 -0.13
C LEU A 202 12.71 13.29 0.66
N ARG A 203 14.02 13.36 0.83
CA ARG A 203 14.67 14.46 1.56
C ARG A 203 14.43 15.84 0.93
N ALA A 204 14.40 15.92 -0.40
CA ALA A 204 14.29 17.18 -1.12
C ALA A 204 12.86 17.71 -1.24
N ILE A 205 11.87 16.83 -1.42
CA ILE A 205 10.54 17.20 -1.90
C ILE A 205 9.41 16.76 -0.95
N VAL A 206 9.57 15.61 -0.26
CA VAL A 206 8.44 14.99 0.45
C VAL A 206 8.50 15.31 1.94
N PRO A 207 7.52 16.02 2.51
CA PRO A 207 7.40 16.16 3.97
C PRO A 207 7.18 14.79 4.63
N LEU A 208 7.78 14.53 5.78
CA LEU A 208 7.61 13.28 6.51
C LEU A 208 6.13 13.04 6.88
N GLU A 209 5.37 14.10 7.10
CA GLU A 209 3.93 14.10 7.37
C GLU A 209 3.08 13.63 6.17
N ARG A 210 3.71 13.40 5.03
CA ARG A 210 3.06 12.89 3.79
C ARG A 210 3.54 11.48 3.41
N ILE A 211 4.10 10.73 4.38
CA ILE A 211 4.61 9.38 4.19
C ILE A 211 3.87 8.39 5.10
N VAL A 212 3.62 7.19 4.60
CA VAL A 212 3.30 5.98 5.35
C VAL A 212 4.29 4.88 4.99
N VAL A 213 4.41 3.84 5.81
CA VAL A 213 5.31 2.72 5.57
C VAL A 213 4.56 1.46 5.20
N GLU A 214 5.20 0.65 4.36
CA GLU A 214 4.65 -0.59 3.86
C GLU A 214 5.77 -1.60 3.53
N THR A 215 5.37 -2.83 3.24
CA THR A 215 6.30 -3.82 2.70
C THR A 215 6.09 -4.12 1.23
N ASP A 216 4.87 -4.18 0.76
CA ASP A 216 4.49 -4.82 -0.51
C ASP A 216 4.94 -6.30 -0.53
N ALA A 217 4.90 -6.97 0.65
CA ALA A 217 5.32 -8.36 0.75
C ALA A 217 4.40 -9.29 -0.05
N PRO A 218 4.98 -10.24 -0.82
CA PRO A 218 6.32 -10.82 -0.72
C PRO A 218 7.44 -10.11 -1.48
N TYR A 219 7.18 -8.97 -2.09
CA TYR A 219 8.07 -8.27 -3.02
C TYR A 219 8.98 -7.24 -2.31
N LEU A 220 9.98 -6.74 -3.06
CA LEU A 220 10.78 -5.54 -2.72
C LEU A 220 11.48 -5.57 -1.36
N THR A 221 11.95 -6.73 -0.94
CA THR A 221 12.62 -6.96 0.35
C THR A 221 13.73 -5.93 0.63
N PRO A 222 13.73 -5.27 1.80
CA PRO A 222 14.72 -4.26 2.15
C PRO A 222 16.13 -4.86 2.36
N THR A 223 17.15 -4.01 2.25
CA THR A 223 18.51 -4.33 2.70
C THR A 223 18.49 -4.48 4.24
N PRO A 224 19.19 -5.49 4.85
CA PRO A 224 20.17 -6.38 4.21
C PRO A 224 19.59 -7.67 3.59
N TYR A 225 18.29 -7.87 3.61
CA TYR A 225 17.63 -9.13 3.22
C TYR A 225 17.28 -9.22 1.73
N ARG A 226 17.87 -8.38 0.88
CA ARG A 226 17.67 -8.43 -0.57
C ARG A 226 17.83 -9.82 -1.14
N GLY A 227 16.87 -10.24 -2.01
CA GLY A 227 16.88 -11.55 -2.68
C GLY A 227 16.18 -12.66 -1.89
N THR A 228 15.63 -12.37 -0.72
CA THR A 228 14.71 -13.25 0.01
C THR A 228 13.27 -12.76 -0.14
N ARG A 229 12.29 -13.56 0.28
CA ARG A 229 10.89 -13.12 0.37
C ARG A 229 10.77 -12.00 1.40
N ASN A 230 10.04 -10.94 1.06
CA ASN A 230 9.72 -9.85 1.99
C ASN A 230 8.64 -10.29 2.99
N GLU A 231 8.59 -9.64 4.15
CA GLU A 231 7.57 -9.86 5.19
C GLU A 231 7.38 -8.61 6.05
N PRO A 232 6.21 -8.44 6.72
CA PRO A 232 5.90 -7.26 7.52
C PRO A 232 6.90 -6.97 8.64
N SER A 233 7.57 -7.98 9.19
CA SER A 233 8.60 -7.80 10.23
C SER A 233 9.81 -6.97 9.78
N TYR A 234 9.91 -6.64 8.49
CA TYR A 234 10.98 -5.81 7.93
C TYR A 234 10.63 -4.32 7.83
N VAL A 235 9.41 -3.89 8.16
CA VAL A 235 9.04 -2.46 8.23
C VAL A 235 9.98 -1.64 9.12
N PRO A 236 10.46 -2.12 10.29
CA PRO A 236 11.43 -1.38 11.09
C PRO A 236 12.71 -0.95 10.34
N LEU A 237 13.15 -1.73 9.34
CA LEU A 237 14.30 -1.37 8.49
C LEU A 237 13.99 -0.17 7.58
N VAL A 238 12.76 -0.05 7.13
CA VAL A 238 12.27 1.09 6.34
C VAL A 238 12.20 2.32 7.24
N ILE A 239 11.65 2.22 8.45
CA ILE A 239 11.56 3.30 9.44
C ILE A 239 12.95 3.81 9.81
N ALA A 240 13.88 2.90 10.13
CA ALA A 240 15.27 3.26 10.45
C ALA A 240 15.93 4.02 9.28
N LYS A 241 15.67 3.59 8.03
CA LYS A 241 16.18 4.31 6.85
C LYS A 241 15.54 5.68 6.67
N LEU A 242 14.25 5.83 6.93
CA LEU A 242 13.58 7.14 6.90
C LEU A 242 14.14 8.09 7.99
N ALA A 243 14.40 7.59 9.20
CA ALA A 243 15.04 8.37 10.27
C ALA A 243 16.41 8.91 9.83
N GLU A 244 17.21 8.07 9.13
CA GLU A 244 18.49 8.50 8.54
C GLU A 244 18.28 9.57 7.44
N VAL A 245 17.30 9.35 6.53
CA VAL A 245 17.02 10.26 5.41
C VAL A 245 16.59 11.64 5.89
N TYR A 246 15.72 11.69 6.91
CA TYR A 246 15.19 12.95 7.47
C TYR A 246 16.06 13.54 8.59
N GLU A 247 17.12 12.84 8.98
CA GLU A 247 18.01 13.25 10.10
C GLU A 247 17.23 13.52 11.40
N ARG A 248 16.25 12.61 11.70
CA ARG A 248 15.40 12.70 12.91
C ARG A 248 15.56 11.46 13.80
N PRO A 249 15.29 11.58 15.12
CA PRO A 249 15.20 10.42 16.00
C PRO A 249 14.18 9.39 15.48
N ILE A 250 14.50 8.10 15.64
CA ILE A 250 13.64 7.00 15.17
C ILE A 250 12.25 7.08 15.81
N GLU A 251 12.18 7.36 17.11
CA GLU A 251 10.94 7.46 17.86
C GLU A 251 10.03 8.59 17.35
N GLU A 252 10.60 9.70 16.92
CA GLU A 252 9.85 10.80 16.30
C GLU A 252 9.30 10.39 14.93
N VAL A 253 10.10 9.70 14.12
CA VAL A 253 9.68 9.21 12.80
C VAL A 253 8.57 8.17 12.95
N GLU A 254 8.73 7.20 13.86
CA GLU A 254 7.72 6.19 14.19
C GLU A 254 6.37 6.84 14.52
N GLU A 255 6.36 7.81 15.43
CA GLU A 255 5.15 8.52 15.85
C GLU A 255 4.47 9.26 14.69
N ILE A 256 5.24 9.97 13.87
CA ILE A 256 4.71 10.70 12.70
C ILE A 256 4.09 9.73 11.68
N LEU A 257 4.75 8.61 11.39
CA LEU A 257 4.26 7.61 10.43
C LEU A 257 2.95 6.96 10.92
N LEU A 258 2.82 6.67 12.21
CA LEU A 258 1.57 6.19 12.81
C LEU A 258 0.46 7.24 12.68
N GLN A 259 0.74 8.50 13.04
CA GLN A 259 -0.22 9.60 12.91
C GLN A 259 -0.68 9.80 11.47
N ASN A 260 0.24 9.70 10.49
CA ASN A 260 -0.10 9.78 9.07
C ASN A 260 -1.05 8.66 8.65
N THR A 261 -0.79 7.43 9.09
CA THR A 261 -1.63 6.27 8.78
C THR A 261 -3.03 6.43 9.39
N HIS A 262 -3.14 6.81 10.66
CA HIS A 262 -4.43 7.06 11.32
C HIS A 262 -5.21 8.22 10.71
N ARG A 263 -4.53 9.21 10.10
CA ARG A 263 -5.20 10.29 9.38
C ARG A 263 -5.90 9.78 8.12
N ILE A 264 -5.34 8.79 7.42
CA ILE A 264 -5.94 8.18 6.23
C ILE A 264 -7.01 7.16 6.63
N PHE A 265 -6.71 6.30 7.59
CA PHE A 265 -7.59 5.23 8.07
C PHE A 265 -8.13 5.58 9.47
N GLN A 266 -9.27 6.25 9.51
CA GLN A 266 -9.84 6.80 10.76
C GLN A 266 -10.36 5.72 11.74
N TYR A 267 -10.48 4.46 11.31
CA TYR A 267 -11.16 3.39 12.06
C TYR A 267 -10.32 2.12 12.23
N ILE A 268 -8.99 2.22 12.22
CA ILE A 268 -8.09 1.09 12.49
C ILE A 268 -7.44 1.20 13.84
#